data_ccabbbf831be1bf5e4e0cd92009fb7a6
#
_entry.id   ccabbbf831be1bf5e4e0cd92009fb7a6
#
_cell.length_a   1.000
_cell.length_b   1.000
_cell.length_c   1.000
_cell.angle_alpha   90.00
_cell.angle_beta   90.00
_cell.angle_gamma   90.00
#
_symmetry.space_group_name_H-M   'P 1'
#
loop_
_entity.id
_entity.type
_entity.pdbx_description
1 polymer ?
#
loop_
_entity_poly.entity_id
_entity_poly.type
_entity_poly.pdbx_seq_one_letter_code
_entity_poly.pdbx_strand_id
1 'polypeptide(L)'
;EYNVNALTVAMDTLRGTPDTIESGVWSDAGYLADDGTVLPLHRKLYDYTATITPRCKSWALNTEQFDRLHTLARRCQAEGVRLIVVLPPMGDNVRTEVCDVSGITDVMQDTVLPQLTGWAAECGFTLLDYEWGGSAITDDDTQFFDGFHLDEKYGLPVWTQELFNDIAG
;
A
#
# COMPACT_ATOMS: atom_id res chain seq x y z
N GLU A 1 -17.48 -0.50 5.36
CA GLU A 1 -17.04 -1.39 4.25
C GLU A 1 -16.87 -2.82 4.72
N TYR A 2 -16.14 -3.11 5.79
CA TYR A 2 -15.93 -4.48 6.31
C TYR A 2 -17.24 -5.24 6.57
N ASN A 3 -18.25 -4.57 7.12
CA ASN A 3 -19.53 -5.22 7.43
C ASN A 3 -20.36 -5.57 6.19
N VAL A 4 -20.23 -4.79 5.11
CA VAL A 4 -20.93 -5.06 3.85
C VAL A 4 -20.30 -6.25 3.14
N ASN A 5 -18.98 -6.34 3.12
CA ASN A 5 -18.28 -7.47 2.52
C ASN A 5 -18.56 -8.78 3.26
N ALA A 6 -18.54 -8.77 4.60
CA ALA A 6 -18.86 -9.96 5.40
C ALA A 6 -20.31 -10.44 5.17
N LEU A 7 -21.26 -9.52 5.01
CA LEU A 7 -22.65 -9.87 4.71
C LEU A 7 -22.78 -10.43 3.30
N THR A 8 -22.09 -9.86 2.32
CA THR A 8 -22.08 -10.35 0.94
C THR A 8 -21.51 -11.75 0.87
N VAL A 9 -20.35 -12.00 1.47
CA VAL A 9 -19.74 -13.33 1.55
C VAL A 9 -20.68 -14.34 2.22
N ALA A 10 -21.31 -13.97 3.34
CA ALA A 10 -22.27 -14.84 4.01
C ALA A 10 -23.50 -15.16 3.14
N MET A 11 -24.00 -14.18 2.42
CA MET A 11 -25.15 -14.38 1.51
C MET A 11 -24.77 -15.22 0.30
N ASP A 12 -23.60 -15.06 -0.25
CA ASP A 12 -23.13 -15.82 -1.40
C ASP A 12 -22.83 -17.27 -1.00
N THR A 13 -22.27 -17.49 0.19
CA THR A 13 -22.13 -18.82 0.77
C THR A 13 -23.47 -19.53 0.96
N LEU A 14 -24.50 -18.80 1.45
CA LEU A 14 -25.84 -19.33 1.63
C LEU A 14 -26.55 -19.64 0.30
N ARG A 15 -26.23 -18.91 -0.76
CA ARG A 15 -26.78 -19.12 -2.10
C ARG A 15 -26.07 -20.23 -2.87
N GLY A 16 -24.93 -20.74 -2.35
CA GLY A 16 -24.11 -21.72 -3.04
C GLY A 16 -23.47 -21.16 -4.32
N THR A 17 -23.41 -19.84 -4.44
CA THR A 17 -22.61 -19.20 -5.49
C THR A 17 -21.15 -19.37 -5.12
N PRO A 18 -20.29 -19.85 -6.02
CA PRO A 18 -18.87 -19.90 -5.74
C PRO A 18 -18.43 -18.48 -5.38
N ASP A 19 -17.61 -18.38 -4.33
CA ASP A 19 -16.99 -17.13 -3.94
C ASP A 19 -16.18 -16.61 -5.13
N THR A 20 -16.74 -15.65 -5.85
CA THR A 20 -16.05 -14.98 -6.96
C THR A 20 -14.95 -14.05 -6.47
N ILE A 21 -14.76 -13.96 -5.16
CA ILE A 21 -13.60 -13.38 -4.49
C ILE A 21 -12.41 -14.38 -4.47
N GLU A 22 -12.37 -15.38 -5.28
CA GLU A 22 -11.12 -15.83 -5.89
C GLU A 22 -10.58 -14.79 -6.89
N SER A 23 -11.03 -13.65 -6.72
CA SER A 23 -10.52 -12.36 -7.03
C SER A 23 -9.09 -12.30 -6.52
N GLY A 24 -8.16 -12.39 -7.34
CA GLY A 24 -6.75 -12.43 -6.99
C GLY A 24 -6.06 -13.68 -7.47
N VAL A 25 -6.74 -14.56 -8.15
CA VAL A 25 -6.07 -15.56 -8.96
C VAL A 25 -5.49 -14.86 -10.18
N TRP A 26 -4.34 -14.28 -9.97
CA TRP A 26 -3.46 -13.92 -11.06
C TRP A 26 -3.11 -15.22 -11.77
N SER A 27 -3.64 -15.40 -12.95
CA SER A 27 -3.01 -16.35 -13.86
C SER A 27 -1.69 -15.72 -14.30
N ASP A 28 -0.67 -16.54 -14.59
CA ASP A 28 0.59 -16.06 -15.20
C ASP A 28 0.34 -15.29 -16.52
N ALA A 29 -0.88 -15.29 -17.01
CA ALA A 29 -1.35 -14.61 -18.22
C ALA A 29 -2.00 -13.24 -17.97
N GLY A 30 -2.31 -12.87 -16.73
CA GLY A 30 -2.94 -11.59 -16.41
C GLY A 30 -4.09 -11.68 -15.40
N TYR A 31 -4.85 -10.61 -15.28
CA TYR A 31 -5.96 -10.47 -14.37
C TYR A 31 -7.26 -11.01 -14.97
N LEU A 32 -7.99 -11.79 -14.19
CA LEU A 32 -9.33 -12.25 -14.57
C LEU A 32 -10.36 -11.17 -14.20
N ALA A 33 -10.94 -10.53 -15.19
CA ALA A 33 -12.02 -9.59 -15.01
C ALA A 33 -13.33 -10.29 -14.65
N ASP A 34 -14.32 -9.54 -14.11
CA ASP A 34 -15.61 -10.07 -13.65
C ASP A 34 -16.42 -10.77 -14.77
N ASP A 35 -16.17 -10.43 -16.02
CA ASP A 35 -16.78 -11.05 -17.20
C ASP A 35 -16.06 -12.33 -17.67
N GLY A 36 -15.02 -12.77 -16.95
CA GLY A 36 -14.19 -13.92 -17.29
C GLY A 36 -13.10 -13.63 -18.32
N THR A 37 -12.92 -12.39 -18.73
CA THR A 37 -11.85 -11.98 -19.65
C THR A 37 -10.53 -11.89 -18.90
N VAL A 38 -9.45 -12.46 -19.48
CA VAL A 38 -8.10 -12.30 -18.94
C VAL A 38 -7.50 -11.01 -19.50
N LEU A 39 -7.26 -10.04 -18.61
CA LEU A 39 -6.61 -8.78 -18.97
C LEU A 39 -5.12 -8.84 -18.63
N PRO A 40 -4.24 -8.32 -19.50
CA PRO A 40 -2.84 -8.14 -19.15
C PRO A 40 -2.68 -7.28 -17.90
N LEU A 41 -1.73 -7.61 -17.05
CA LEU A 41 -1.46 -6.91 -15.80
C LEU A 41 -1.29 -5.39 -16.01
N HIS A 42 -0.45 -5.01 -16.97
CA HIS A 42 -0.18 -3.60 -17.29
C HIS A 42 -1.44 -2.81 -17.69
N ARG A 43 -2.42 -3.46 -18.31
CA ARG A 43 -3.67 -2.80 -18.69
C ARG A 43 -4.53 -2.48 -17.47
N LYS A 44 -4.56 -3.37 -16.49
CA LYS A 44 -5.28 -3.10 -15.24
C LYS A 44 -4.64 -1.97 -14.45
N LEU A 45 -3.33 -1.97 -14.30
CA LEU A 45 -2.59 -0.87 -13.66
C LEU A 45 -2.89 0.46 -14.35
N TYR A 46 -2.84 0.48 -15.68
CA TYR A 46 -3.17 1.67 -16.46
C TYR A 46 -4.59 2.16 -16.21
N ASP A 47 -5.58 1.26 -16.28
CA ASP A 47 -6.98 1.62 -16.03
C ASP A 47 -7.20 2.11 -14.60
N TYR A 48 -6.51 1.54 -13.61
CA TYR A 48 -6.60 1.95 -12.22
C TYR A 48 -5.95 3.31 -11.98
N THR A 49 -4.76 3.53 -12.49
CA THR A 49 -4.07 4.84 -12.39
C THR A 49 -4.88 5.93 -13.07
N ALA A 50 -5.43 5.69 -14.25
CA ALA A 50 -6.31 6.61 -14.96
C ALA A 50 -7.55 7.01 -14.12
N THR A 51 -8.05 6.10 -13.29
CA THR A 51 -9.19 6.35 -12.39
C THR A 51 -8.78 7.14 -11.14
N ILE A 52 -7.61 6.88 -10.60
CA ILE A 52 -7.14 7.45 -9.33
C ILE A 52 -6.49 8.82 -9.54
N THR A 53 -5.69 9.01 -10.58
CA THR A 53 -4.96 10.25 -10.84
C THR A 53 -5.84 11.51 -10.79
N PRO A 54 -7.06 11.54 -11.41
CA PRO A 54 -7.93 12.70 -11.30
C PRO A 54 -8.38 13.01 -9.87
N ARG A 55 -8.50 11.99 -9.02
CA ARG A 55 -8.90 12.13 -7.60
C ARG A 55 -7.76 12.66 -6.75
N CYS A 56 -6.53 12.37 -7.12
CA CYS A 56 -5.33 12.82 -6.41
C CYS A 56 -4.94 14.27 -6.73
N LYS A 57 -5.53 14.90 -7.75
CA LYS A 57 -5.24 16.30 -8.11
C LYS A 57 -5.51 17.31 -6.99
N SER A 58 -6.40 17.01 -6.07
CA SER A 58 -6.70 17.83 -4.89
C SER A 58 -6.12 17.24 -3.61
N TRP A 59 -5.23 16.28 -3.72
CA TRP A 59 -4.59 15.69 -2.56
C TRP A 59 -3.75 16.73 -1.81
N ALA A 60 -3.82 16.69 -0.51
CA ALA A 60 -2.97 17.50 0.37
C ALA A 60 -2.71 16.72 1.65
N LEU A 61 -1.52 16.91 2.20
CA LEU A 61 -1.17 16.33 3.49
C LEU A 61 -2.11 16.89 4.58
N ASN A 62 -2.78 16.01 5.29
CA ASN A 62 -3.52 16.38 6.48
C ASN A 62 -2.54 16.52 7.65
N THR A 63 -2.05 17.72 7.87
CA THR A 63 -1.02 18.03 8.89
C THR A 63 -1.48 17.69 10.29
N GLU A 64 -2.78 17.91 10.63
CA GLU A 64 -3.32 17.56 11.95
C GLU A 64 -3.22 16.05 12.22
N GLN A 65 -3.58 15.22 11.23
CA GLN A 65 -3.47 13.76 11.38
C GLN A 65 -2.01 13.32 11.41
N PHE A 66 -1.17 13.98 10.65
CA PHE A 66 0.26 13.70 10.66
C PHE A 66 0.89 14.04 12.02
N ASP A 67 0.56 15.18 12.62
CA ASP A 67 1.03 15.56 13.96
C ASP A 67 0.53 14.62 15.06
N ARG A 68 -0.63 13.98 14.85
CA ARG A 68 -1.12 12.94 15.76
C ARG A 68 -0.23 11.70 15.80
N LEU A 69 0.44 11.38 14.71
CA LEU A 69 1.44 10.29 14.68
C LEU A 69 2.61 10.63 15.60
N HIS A 70 3.09 11.87 15.61
CA HIS A 70 4.14 12.31 16.52
C HIS A 70 3.69 12.20 17.99
N THR A 71 2.45 12.63 18.28
CA THR A 71 1.87 12.47 19.63
C THR A 71 1.80 11.00 20.05
N LEU A 72 1.39 10.11 19.14
CA LEU A 72 1.37 8.66 19.37
C LEU A 72 2.78 8.13 19.65
N ALA A 73 3.78 8.53 18.84
CA ALA A 73 5.16 8.10 19.00
C ALA A 73 5.74 8.46 20.37
N ARG A 74 5.51 9.71 20.83
CA ARG A 74 5.89 10.15 22.18
C ARG A 74 5.22 9.33 23.28
N ARG A 75 3.96 9.01 23.10
CA ARG A 75 3.23 8.17 24.06
C ARG A 75 3.79 6.75 24.09
N CYS A 76 4.07 6.14 22.95
CA CYS A 76 4.70 4.82 22.88
C CYS A 76 6.05 4.83 23.59
N GLN A 77 6.88 5.84 23.36
CA GLN A 77 8.16 6.01 24.06
C GLN A 77 7.97 6.10 25.57
N ALA A 78 7.05 6.93 26.05
CA ALA A 78 6.80 7.13 27.46
C ALA A 78 6.27 5.87 28.17
N GLU A 79 5.50 5.05 27.46
CA GLU A 79 4.92 3.81 27.98
C GLU A 79 5.79 2.57 27.70
N GLY A 80 6.97 2.74 27.07
CA GLY A 80 7.89 1.64 26.74
C GLY A 80 7.35 0.70 25.66
N VAL A 81 6.45 1.18 24.79
CA VAL A 81 5.88 0.43 23.68
C VAL A 81 6.80 0.57 22.46
N ARG A 82 7.22 -0.55 21.88
CA ARG A 82 7.94 -0.55 20.60
C ARG A 82 6.99 -0.14 19.47
N LEU A 83 7.23 1.00 18.85
CA LEU A 83 6.52 1.46 17.67
C LEU A 83 7.36 1.20 16.42
N ILE A 84 6.74 0.68 15.38
CA ILE A 84 7.33 0.52 14.05
C ILE A 84 6.41 1.22 13.06
N VAL A 85 6.93 2.17 12.33
CA VAL A 85 6.24 2.87 11.25
C VAL A 85 6.72 2.31 9.93
N VAL A 86 5.80 1.87 9.10
CA VAL A 86 6.10 1.24 7.81
C VAL A 86 5.51 2.06 6.69
N LEU A 87 6.33 2.39 5.70
CA LEU A 87 5.92 2.96 4.42
C LEU A 87 6.02 1.83 3.39
N PRO A 88 4.88 1.23 2.98
CA PRO A 88 4.88 0.07 2.10
C PRO A 88 5.28 0.45 0.68
N PRO A 89 5.78 -0.51 -0.13
CA PRO A 89 6.10 -0.29 -1.52
C PRO A 89 4.83 -0.12 -2.36
N MET A 90 4.96 0.51 -3.52
CA MET A 90 3.94 0.60 -4.55
C MET A 90 4.54 0.28 -5.92
N GLY A 91 3.70 -0.06 -6.90
CA GLY A 91 4.12 -0.28 -8.26
C GLY A 91 4.67 1.00 -8.91
N ASP A 92 5.69 0.88 -9.74
CA ASP A 92 6.36 2.00 -10.40
C ASP A 92 5.41 2.89 -11.20
N ASN A 93 4.41 2.28 -11.87
CA ASN A 93 3.38 3.02 -12.59
C ASN A 93 2.55 3.92 -11.67
N VAL A 94 2.20 3.47 -10.46
CA VAL A 94 1.48 4.30 -9.50
C VAL A 94 2.37 5.42 -9.00
N ARG A 95 3.63 5.14 -8.77
CA ARG A 95 4.60 6.16 -8.39
C ARG A 95 4.66 7.28 -9.43
N THR A 96 4.89 6.92 -10.69
CA THR A 96 5.11 7.88 -11.78
C THR A 96 3.81 8.53 -12.27
N GLU A 97 2.74 7.77 -12.45
CA GLU A 97 1.50 8.27 -13.07
C GLU A 97 0.51 8.89 -12.08
N VAL A 98 0.64 8.58 -10.78
CA VAL A 98 -0.24 9.14 -9.74
C VAL A 98 0.54 10.08 -8.83
N CYS A 99 1.57 9.60 -8.16
CA CYS A 99 2.24 10.35 -7.11
C CYS A 99 3.04 11.54 -7.66
N ASP A 100 3.84 11.32 -8.70
CA ASP A 100 4.65 12.38 -9.31
C ASP A 100 3.76 13.44 -9.96
N VAL A 101 2.74 13.02 -10.70
CA VAL A 101 1.82 13.94 -11.40
C VAL A 101 0.95 14.74 -10.43
N SER A 102 0.67 14.21 -9.24
CA SER A 102 -0.15 14.87 -8.22
C SER A 102 0.65 15.65 -7.18
N GLY A 103 1.98 15.70 -7.29
CA GLY A 103 2.86 16.36 -6.32
C GLY A 103 2.96 15.63 -4.96
N ILE A 104 2.46 14.40 -4.88
CA ILE A 104 2.54 13.58 -3.66
C ILE A 104 4.00 13.25 -3.36
N THR A 105 4.77 12.90 -4.38
CA THR A 105 6.19 12.55 -4.26
C THR A 105 6.98 13.68 -3.62
N ASP A 106 6.81 14.91 -4.08
CA ASP A 106 7.50 16.07 -3.52
C ASP A 106 7.17 16.27 -2.04
N VAL A 107 5.88 16.18 -1.68
CA VAL A 107 5.45 16.30 -0.27
C VAL A 107 6.02 15.17 0.59
N MET A 108 6.04 13.95 0.06
CA MET A 108 6.62 12.80 0.79
C MET A 108 8.12 12.98 1.01
N GLN A 109 8.86 13.39 -0.02
CA GLN A 109 10.32 13.54 0.06
C GLN A 109 10.76 14.79 0.81
N ASP A 110 10.09 15.92 0.60
CA ASP A 110 10.52 17.21 1.13
C ASP A 110 9.94 17.50 2.54
N THR A 111 8.83 16.85 2.90
CA THR A 111 8.14 17.14 4.16
C THR A 111 7.99 15.90 5.04
N VAL A 112 7.35 14.84 4.54
CA VAL A 112 6.94 13.70 5.38
C VAL A 112 8.15 12.90 5.85
N LEU A 113 9.02 12.48 4.95
CA LEU A 113 10.21 11.67 5.29
C LEU A 113 11.16 12.38 6.24
N PRO A 114 11.55 13.66 6.00
CA PRO A 114 12.41 14.37 6.94
C PRO A 114 11.80 14.47 8.35
N GLN A 115 10.48 14.71 8.43
CA GLN A 115 9.80 14.78 9.72
C GLN A 115 9.73 13.41 10.41
N LEU A 116 9.36 12.35 9.68
CA LEU A 116 9.33 10.98 10.23
C LEU A 116 10.71 10.55 10.74
N THR A 117 11.76 10.85 9.97
CA THR A 117 13.15 10.56 10.37
C THR A 117 13.52 11.31 11.64
N GLY A 118 13.16 12.60 11.73
CA GLY A 118 13.38 13.40 12.93
C GLY A 118 12.62 12.85 14.14
N TRP A 119 11.37 12.49 13.98
CA TRP A 119 10.56 11.92 15.06
C TRP A 119 11.03 10.51 15.46
N ALA A 120 11.51 9.71 14.50
CA ALA A 120 12.10 8.41 14.80
C ALA A 120 13.33 8.57 15.70
N ALA A 121 14.19 9.53 15.39
CA ALA A 121 15.35 9.85 16.23
C ALA A 121 14.96 10.42 17.62
N GLU A 122 13.92 11.26 17.69
CA GLU A 122 13.43 11.86 18.93
C GLU A 122 12.74 10.82 19.85
N CYS A 123 11.83 10.02 19.25
CA CYS A 123 10.95 9.13 20.01
C CYS A 123 11.43 7.68 20.08
N GLY A 124 12.48 7.33 19.34
CA GLY A 124 13.08 5.99 19.37
C GLY A 124 12.24 4.92 18.68
N PHE A 125 11.40 5.29 17.72
CA PHE A 125 10.69 4.29 16.92
C PHE A 125 11.51 3.87 15.69
N THR A 126 11.18 2.69 15.15
CA THR A 126 11.76 2.20 13.91
C THR A 126 10.95 2.72 12.72
N LEU A 127 11.59 3.35 11.74
CA LEU A 127 10.99 3.71 10.45
C LEU A 127 11.52 2.75 9.39
N LEU A 128 10.59 2.01 8.76
CA LEU A 128 10.87 1.13 7.64
C LEU A 128 10.25 1.75 6.38
N ASP A 129 11.10 2.27 5.50
CA ASP A 129 10.69 2.90 4.25
C ASP A 129 11.05 2.01 3.07
N TYR A 130 10.03 1.40 2.46
CA TYR A 130 10.16 0.52 1.30
C TYR A 130 9.84 1.20 -0.02
N GLU A 131 9.60 2.52 -0.01
CA GLU A 131 9.17 3.23 -1.20
C GLU A 131 9.95 4.53 -1.46
N TRP A 132 9.89 5.48 -0.51
CA TRP A 132 10.17 6.88 -0.83
C TRP A 132 11.64 7.28 -0.81
N GLY A 133 12.43 6.68 0.03
CA GLY A 133 13.86 6.95 0.16
C GLY A 133 14.66 5.70 0.50
N GLY A 134 13.96 4.60 0.73
CA GLY A 134 14.53 3.28 0.98
C GLY A 134 14.80 2.51 -0.30
N SER A 135 15.28 1.31 -0.14
CA SER A 135 15.39 0.35 -1.25
C SER A 135 14.00 -0.23 -1.48
N ALA A 136 13.36 0.09 -2.60
CA ALA A 136 12.15 -0.62 -3.02
C ALA A 136 12.50 -2.12 -3.14
N ILE A 137 11.78 -2.95 -2.39
CA ILE A 137 11.96 -4.41 -2.47
C ILE A 137 11.28 -4.92 -3.72
N THR A 138 10.20 -4.26 -4.10
CA THR A 138 9.33 -4.64 -5.20
C THR A 138 8.83 -3.38 -5.90
N ASP A 139 9.44 -3.03 -6.99
CA ASP A 139 9.00 -2.01 -7.95
C ASP A 139 8.45 -2.65 -9.24
N ASP A 140 8.59 -3.96 -9.38
CA ASP A 140 8.12 -4.71 -10.53
C ASP A 140 6.58 -4.80 -10.53
N ASP A 141 5.96 -4.30 -11.58
CA ASP A 141 4.51 -4.31 -11.78
C ASP A 141 3.89 -5.71 -11.67
N THR A 142 4.66 -6.77 -11.93
CA THR A 142 4.20 -8.15 -11.77
C THR A 142 3.97 -8.54 -10.31
N GLN A 143 4.47 -7.76 -9.37
CA GLN A 143 4.35 -8.00 -7.94
C GLN A 143 3.17 -7.27 -7.30
N PHE A 144 2.45 -6.47 -8.08
CA PHE A 144 1.29 -5.71 -7.62
C PHE A 144 0.00 -6.14 -8.31
N PHE A 145 -1.07 -6.21 -7.52
CA PHE A 145 -2.40 -6.49 -8.04
C PHE A 145 -2.98 -5.31 -8.82
N ASP A 146 -2.80 -4.10 -8.35
CA ASP A 146 -3.37 -2.86 -8.91
C ASP A 146 -2.42 -1.66 -8.79
N GLY A 147 -1.16 -1.90 -8.51
CA GLY A 147 -0.13 -0.89 -8.27
C GLY A 147 -0.03 -0.43 -6.82
N PHE A 148 -1.09 -0.53 -6.01
CA PHE A 148 -1.08 -0.20 -4.58
C PHE A 148 -1.08 -1.43 -3.68
N HIS A 149 -1.68 -2.53 -4.13
CA HIS A 149 -1.78 -3.76 -3.37
C HIS A 149 -0.83 -4.79 -3.94
N LEU A 150 0.00 -5.35 -3.09
CA LEU A 150 0.89 -6.45 -3.45
C LEU A 150 0.08 -7.68 -3.85
N ASP A 151 0.51 -8.33 -4.93
CA ASP A 151 -0.08 -9.58 -5.37
C ASP A 151 0.18 -10.69 -4.35
N GLU A 152 -0.85 -11.48 -4.02
CA GLU A 152 -0.77 -12.52 -3.00
C GLU A 152 0.24 -13.63 -3.33
N LYS A 153 0.45 -13.90 -4.61
CA LYS A 153 1.32 -14.98 -5.07
C LYS A 153 2.78 -14.53 -5.25
N TYR A 154 2.99 -13.32 -5.77
CA TYR A 154 4.30 -12.88 -6.20
C TYR A 154 4.92 -11.80 -5.31
N GLY A 155 4.18 -10.75 -4.98
CA GLY A 155 4.70 -9.60 -4.24
C GLY A 155 4.59 -9.74 -2.74
N LEU A 156 3.42 -10.11 -2.24
CA LEU A 156 3.14 -10.15 -0.81
C LEU A 156 4.05 -11.12 -0.03
N PRO A 157 4.34 -12.35 -0.51
CA PRO A 157 5.23 -13.25 0.21
C PRO A 157 6.66 -12.71 0.34
N VAL A 158 7.19 -12.10 -0.72
CA VAL A 158 8.54 -11.52 -0.74
C VAL A 158 8.62 -10.35 0.23
N TRP A 159 7.69 -9.40 0.13
CA TRP A 159 7.67 -8.25 1.02
C TRP A 159 7.42 -8.62 2.47
N THR A 160 6.52 -9.57 2.73
CA THR A 160 6.23 -10.04 4.10
C THR A 160 7.47 -10.66 4.75
N GLN A 161 8.23 -11.46 4.01
CA GLN A 161 9.46 -12.05 4.52
C GLN A 161 10.48 -10.98 4.90
N GLU A 162 10.65 -9.98 4.05
CA GLU A 162 11.59 -8.89 4.30
C GLU A 162 11.16 -8.02 5.48
N LEU A 163 9.87 -7.66 5.54
CA LEU A 163 9.30 -6.93 6.66
C LEU A 163 9.55 -7.65 7.99
N PHE A 164 9.35 -8.96 8.05
CA PHE A 164 9.61 -9.71 9.28
C PHE A 164 11.11 -9.79 9.61
N ASN A 165 11.98 -9.90 8.62
CA ASN A 165 13.42 -9.84 8.83
C ASN A 165 13.83 -8.51 9.47
N ASP A 166 13.34 -7.38 8.93
CA ASP A 166 13.64 -6.03 9.40
C ASP A 166 13.03 -5.75 10.79
N ILE A 167 11.89 -6.34 11.11
CA ILE A 167 11.28 -6.22 12.45
C ILE A 167 12.05 -7.04 13.48
N ALA A 168 12.60 -8.19 13.08
CA ALA A 168 13.31 -9.12 13.99
C ALA A 168 14.75 -8.68 14.30
N GLY A 169 15.38 -7.94 13.38
CA GLY A 169 16.76 -7.42 13.53
C GLY A 169 16.81 -6.25 14.45
#